data_31402889b60173cf5dd9a4562f9819c6
#
_entry.id   31402889b60173cf5dd9a4562f9819c6
#
_cell.length_a   1.000
_cell.length_b   1.000
_cell.length_c   1.000
_cell.angle_alpha   90.00
_cell.angle_beta   90.00
_cell.angle_gamma   90.00
#
_symmetry.space_group_name_H-M   'P 1'
#
loop_
_entity.id
_entity.type
_entity.pdbx_description
1 polymer ?
#
loop_
_entity_poly.entity_id
_entity_poly.type
_entity_poly.pdbx_seq_one_letter_code
_entity_poly.pdbx_strand_id
1 'polypeptide(L)'
;KHNCPYCYARDIANRFYDYLPGDRFAPVFYPDRLAAPQNMQVPAAAENQIGEKNVFACSMADLFGKWVPTEWIEAVLAVVAAAPQWNFLFLTKFPSRMAQFAFPDNAWVGTSVDTQARVYAAEKAFEHIKAPVKWLSCEPLLEPLEFESLEMFDWLVLGGASSSTQTPEFKPPRAWIRDLENKAADAECQIYEKTNLFERQRDYPGQPSTAPAGAPDALRYLPSQGA
;
A
#
# COMPACT_ATOMS: atom_id res chain seq x y z
N LYS A 1 -0.97 16.71 1.43
CA LYS A 1 -1.54 17.70 0.48
C LYS A 1 -2.56 17.11 -0.50
N HIS A 2 -2.81 15.81 -0.46
CA HIS A 2 -3.94 15.20 -1.18
C HIS A 2 -5.31 15.61 -0.63
N ASN A 3 -5.32 16.08 0.63
CA ASN A 3 -6.53 16.47 1.35
C ASN A 3 -7.61 15.38 1.43
N CYS A 4 -7.19 14.12 1.53
CA CYS A 4 -8.13 13.01 1.70
C CYS A 4 -8.92 13.16 3.00
N PRO A 5 -10.25 13.07 2.99
CA PRO A 5 -11.06 13.26 4.21
C PRO A 5 -10.78 12.17 5.28
N TYR A 6 -10.40 10.97 4.86
CA TYR A 6 -10.06 9.83 5.73
C TYR A 6 -8.59 9.77 6.16
N CYS A 7 -7.81 10.87 6.04
CA CYS A 7 -6.37 10.87 6.26
C CYS A 7 -6.00 10.78 7.75
N TYR A 8 -5.65 9.58 8.23
CA TYR A 8 -5.17 9.35 9.59
C TYR A 8 -3.90 10.15 9.92
N ALA A 9 -3.02 10.31 8.94
CA ALA A 9 -1.75 11.03 9.12
C ALA A 9 -1.98 12.51 9.46
N ARG A 10 -3.01 13.13 8.88
CA ARG A 10 -3.42 14.50 9.23
C ARG A 10 -3.94 14.57 10.67
N ASP A 11 -4.74 13.61 11.10
CA ASP A 11 -5.26 13.56 12.45
C ASP A 11 -4.13 13.38 13.48
N ILE A 12 -3.15 12.53 13.18
CA ILE A 12 -1.94 12.37 13.99
C ILE A 12 -1.12 13.68 14.02
N ALA A 13 -0.89 14.31 12.87
CA ALA A 13 -0.14 15.56 12.80
C ALA A 13 -0.83 16.67 13.59
N ASN A 14 -2.15 16.80 13.48
CA ASN A 14 -2.92 17.80 14.22
C ASN A 14 -2.91 17.54 15.73
N ARG A 15 -2.81 16.28 16.16
CA ARG A 15 -2.82 15.89 17.57
C ARG A 15 -1.46 16.02 18.26
N PHE A 16 -0.37 15.71 17.54
CA PHE A 16 0.94 15.51 18.16
C PHE A 16 2.02 16.50 17.71
N TYR A 17 1.79 17.28 16.63
CA TYR A 17 2.80 18.19 16.08
C TYR A 17 2.44 19.66 16.30
N ASP A 18 1.86 19.98 17.45
CA ASP A 18 1.50 21.34 17.85
C ASP A 18 2.72 22.25 18.10
N TYR A 19 3.90 21.66 18.27
CA TYR A 19 5.18 22.34 18.38
C TYR A 19 5.75 22.83 17.04
N LEU A 20 5.20 22.39 15.91
CA LEU A 20 5.62 22.84 14.59
C LEU A 20 4.88 24.13 14.22
N PRO A 21 5.61 25.20 13.84
CA PRO A 21 4.98 26.43 13.39
C PRO A 21 4.32 26.24 12.01
N GLY A 22 3.17 26.88 11.80
CA GLY A 22 2.48 26.89 10.52
C GLY A 22 1.67 25.63 10.23
N ASP A 23 1.77 25.10 9.01
CA ASP A 23 1.07 23.88 8.59
C ASP A 23 1.72 22.64 9.21
N ARG A 24 1.07 22.09 10.24
CA ARG A 24 1.54 20.89 10.98
C ARG A 24 1.68 19.65 10.11
N PHE A 25 1.12 19.69 8.92
CA PHE A 25 1.17 18.60 7.94
C PHE A 25 1.97 18.99 6.69
N ALA A 26 2.84 19.98 6.79
CA ALA A 26 3.78 20.32 5.73
C ALA A 26 4.82 19.21 5.56
N PRO A 27 5.21 18.89 4.32
CA PRO A 27 6.31 17.96 4.08
C PRO A 27 7.62 18.47 4.66
N VAL A 28 8.30 17.64 5.44
CA VAL A 28 9.61 17.92 6.03
C VAL A 28 10.54 16.76 5.75
N PHE A 29 11.77 17.05 5.35
CA PHE A 29 12.82 16.06 5.18
C PHE A 29 13.69 15.98 6.43
N TYR A 30 13.92 14.77 6.93
CA TYR A 30 14.72 14.51 8.12
C TYR A 30 15.96 13.67 7.73
N PRO A 31 17.06 14.29 7.29
CA PRO A 31 18.25 13.57 6.83
C PRO A 31 18.84 12.64 7.90
N ASP A 32 18.76 13.02 9.17
CA ASP A 32 19.28 12.22 10.29
C ASP A 32 18.55 10.86 10.45
N ARG A 33 17.33 10.73 9.91
CA ARG A 33 16.55 9.49 9.95
C ARG A 33 16.89 8.53 8.82
N LEU A 34 17.62 8.95 7.80
CA LEU A 34 17.98 8.10 6.66
C LEU A 34 18.81 6.89 7.07
N ALA A 35 19.66 7.00 8.08
CA ALA A 35 20.46 5.89 8.56
C ALA A 35 19.70 4.84 9.39
N ALA A 36 18.44 5.11 9.78
CA ALA A 36 17.69 4.24 10.68
C ALA A 36 17.56 2.80 10.16
N PRO A 37 17.20 2.52 8.91
CA PRO A 37 17.02 1.14 8.44
C PRO A 37 18.30 0.30 8.48
N GLN A 38 19.46 0.91 8.28
CA GLN A 38 20.75 0.23 8.34
C GLN A 38 21.12 -0.16 9.78
N ASN A 39 20.69 0.60 10.77
CA ASN A 39 21.01 0.41 12.17
C ASN A 39 19.98 -0.46 12.91
N MET A 40 18.85 -0.77 12.29
CA MET A 40 17.82 -1.63 12.89
C MET A 40 18.08 -3.09 12.60
N GLN A 41 17.85 -3.93 13.61
CA GLN A 41 17.91 -5.38 13.46
C GLN A 41 16.59 -5.92 12.92
N VAL A 42 16.66 -6.85 11.98
CA VAL A 42 15.50 -7.59 11.50
C VAL A 42 15.02 -8.53 12.60
N PRO A 43 13.73 -8.54 12.97
CA PRO A 43 13.20 -9.46 13.97
C PRO A 43 13.43 -10.93 13.58
N ALA A 44 13.71 -11.81 14.53
CA ALA A 44 13.87 -13.24 14.27
C ALA A 44 12.61 -13.88 13.64
N ALA A 45 11.43 -13.38 13.98
CA ALA A 45 10.16 -13.82 13.39
C ALA A 45 10.09 -13.62 11.85
N ALA A 46 10.91 -12.73 11.31
CA ALA A 46 10.98 -12.45 9.87
C ALA A 46 11.44 -13.64 9.01
N GLU A 47 12.06 -14.66 9.60
CA GLU A 47 12.42 -15.90 8.91
C GLU A 47 11.19 -16.64 8.38
N ASN A 48 10.06 -16.57 9.11
CA ASN A 48 8.83 -17.28 8.80
C ASN A 48 7.65 -16.33 8.50
N GLN A 49 7.83 -15.02 8.70
CA GLN A 49 6.80 -14.01 8.54
C GLN A 49 7.36 -12.82 7.77
N ILE A 50 7.20 -12.82 6.45
CA ILE A 50 7.77 -11.77 5.57
C ILE A 50 7.29 -10.37 5.96
N GLY A 51 6.09 -10.25 6.53
CA GLY A 51 5.55 -8.99 7.03
C GLY A 51 6.46 -8.31 8.06
N GLU A 52 7.24 -9.08 8.83
CA GLU A 52 8.19 -8.56 9.82
C GLU A 52 9.45 -7.91 9.19
N LYS A 53 9.70 -8.15 7.90
CA LYS A 53 10.73 -7.45 7.10
C LYS A 53 10.20 -6.21 6.41
N ASN A 54 8.91 -5.94 6.49
CA ASN A 54 8.28 -4.87 5.72
C ASN A 54 8.39 -3.53 6.44
N VAL A 55 9.04 -2.57 5.79
CA VAL A 55 9.13 -1.17 6.21
C VAL A 55 8.24 -0.32 5.32
N PHE A 56 7.13 0.18 5.86
CA PHE A 56 6.28 1.09 5.12
C PHE A 56 6.93 2.48 5.06
N ALA A 57 7.54 2.79 3.94
CA ALA A 57 8.29 4.03 3.74
C ALA A 57 7.35 5.24 3.68
N CYS A 58 7.66 6.28 4.45
CA CYS A 58 6.88 7.53 4.47
C CYS A 58 5.39 7.33 4.82
N SER A 59 5.07 6.48 5.79
CA SER A 59 3.68 6.13 6.16
C SER A 59 2.76 7.32 6.45
N MET A 60 3.30 8.48 6.84
CA MET A 60 2.54 9.70 7.08
C MET A 60 2.65 10.74 5.95
N ALA A 61 3.29 10.41 4.83
CA ALA A 61 3.51 11.31 3.71
C ALA A 61 3.43 10.54 2.38
N ASP A 62 3.33 11.28 1.28
CA ASP A 62 3.48 10.72 -0.05
C ASP A 62 4.83 11.19 -0.62
N LEU A 63 5.81 10.27 -0.65
CA LEU A 63 7.16 10.55 -1.13
C LEU A 63 7.17 11.01 -2.59
N PHE A 64 6.26 10.49 -3.41
CA PHE A 64 6.15 10.84 -4.83
C PHE A 64 5.16 11.98 -5.09
N GLY A 65 4.72 12.68 -4.04
CA GLY A 65 3.89 13.87 -4.16
C GLY A 65 4.58 14.94 -4.99
N LYS A 66 3.83 15.68 -5.83
CA LYS A 66 4.35 16.72 -6.75
C LYS A 66 5.14 17.82 -6.05
N TRP A 67 4.97 17.97 -4.75
CA TRP A 67 5.63 18.95 -3.88
C TRP A 67 6.92 18.45 -3.25
N VAL A 68 7.29 17.17 -3.43
CA VAL A 68 8.52 16.60 -2.89
C VAL A 68 9.65 16.80 -3.87
N PRO A 69 10.79 17.40 -3.48
CA PRO A 69 11.96 17.52 -4.34
C PRO A 69 12.48 16.16 -4.81
N THR A 70 12.98 16.08 -6.02
CA THR A 70 13.52 14.85 -6.61
C THR A 70 14.68 14.28 -5.81
N GLU A 71 15.56 15.16 -5.33
CA GLU A 71 16.72 14.80 -4.51
C GLU A 71 16.35 14.13 -3.17
N TRP A 72 15.18 14.40 -2.61
CA TRP A 72 14.71 13.70 -1.42
C TRP A 72 14.30 12.26 -1.74
N ILE A 73 13.66 12.07 -2.91
CA ILE A 73 13.28 10.73 -3.38
C ILE A 73 14.52 9.89 -3.65
N GLU A 74 15.50 10.46 -4.35
CA GLU A 74 16.78 9.80 -4.68
C GLU A 74 17.56 9.43 -3.40
N ALA A 75 17.62 10.33 -2.41
CA ALA A 75 18.24 10.04 -1.12
C ALA A 75 17.57 8.88 -0.39
N VAL A 76 16.24 8.78 -0.41
CA VAL A 76 15.51 7.66 0.18
C VAL A 76 15.77 6.37 -0.59
N LEU A 77 15.73 6.38 -1.92
CA LEU A 77 15.99 5.20 -2.73
C LEU A 77 17.43 4.68 -2.56
N ALA A 78 18.42 5.57 -2.38
CA ALA A 78 19.79 5.19 -2.07
C ALA A 78 19.89 4.44 -0.72
N VAL A 79 19.15 4.89 0.30
CA VAL A 79 19.07 4.19 1.60
C VAL A 79 18.41 2.83 1.47
N VAL A 80 17.37 2.72 0.67
CA VAL A 80 16.69 1.44 0.39
C VAL A 80 17.67 0.44 -0.21
N ALA A 81 18.43 0.84 -1.23
CA ALA A 81 19.45 0.00 -1.85
C ALA A 81 20.54 -0.43 -0.85
N ALA A 82 20.87 0.43 0.11
CA ALA A 82 21.91 0.17 1.13
C ALA A 82 21.39 -0.67 2.32
N ALA A 83 20.11 -1.03 2.37
CA ALA A 83 19.48 -1.80 3.45
C ALA A 83 18.72 -3.04 2.90
N PRO A 84 19.42 -3.98 2.22
CA PRO A 84 18.80 -5.11 1.52
C PRO A 84 18.12 -6.14 2.45
N GLN A 85 18.37 -6.06 3.76
CA GLN A 85 17.71 -6.90 4.76
C GLN A 85 16.22 -6.59 4.96
N TRP A 86 15.74 -5.45 4.45
CA TRP A 86 14.35 -5.00 4.57
C TRP A 86 13.65 -4.99 3.23
N ASN A 87 12.33 -5.18 3.22
CA ASN A 87 11.45 -4.85 2.10
C ASN A 87 10.84 -3.48 2.35
N PHE A 88 11.04 -2.53 1.45
CA PHE A 88 10.49 -1.18 1.60
C PHE A 88 9.23 -1.02 0.77
N LEU A 89 8.10 -0.82 1.44
CA LEU A 89 6.81 -0.62 0.82
C LEU A 89 6.60 0.87 0.53
N PHE A 90 6.54 1.22 -0.73
CA PHE A 90 6.20 2.56 -1.19
C PHE A 90 4.76 2.62 -1.66
N LEU A 91 4.05 3.68 -1.28
CA LEU A 91 2.67 3.92 -1.68
C LEU A 91 2.48 5.38 -2.08
N THR A 92 1.86 5.62 -3.24
CA THR A 92 1.59 6.96 -3.73
C THR A 92 0.21 7.09 -4.35
N LYS A 93 -0.29 8.31 -4.43
CA LYS A 93 -1.43 8.70 -5.28
C LYS A 93 -0.97 9.41 -6.58
N PHE A 94 0.35 9.42 -6.85
CA PHE A 94 0.95 9.95 -8.07
C PHE A 94 1.78 8.88 -8.82
N PRO A 95 1.15 7.80 -9.31
CA PRO A 95 1.88 6.71 -9.94
C PRO A 95 2.68 7.15 -11.18
N SER A 96 2.19 8.13 -11.94
CA SER A 96 2.91 8.67 -13.11
C SER A 96 4.24 9.35 -12.75
N ARG A 97 4.35 9.93 -11.53
CA ARG A 97 5.63 10.46 -11.06
C ARG A 97 6.53 9.35 -10.55
N MET A 98 5.97 8.38 -9.86
CA MET A 98 6.68 7.20 -9.37
C MET A 98 7.35 6.44 -10.54
N ALA A 99 6.69 6.36 -11.70
CA ALA A 99 7.21 5.73 -12.91
C ALA A 99 8.47 6.40 -13.50
N GLN A 100 8.89 7.56 -13.00
CA GLN A 100 10.09 8.27 -13.46
C GLN A 100 11.37 7.80 -12.73
N PHE A 101 11.25 6.93 -11.73
CA PHE A 101 12.36 6.47 -10.91
C PHE A 101 12.67 4.99 -11.13
N ALA A 102 13.94 4.64 -10.97
CA ALA A 102 14.38 3.25 -10.88
C ALA A 102 14.33 2.79 -9.41
N PHE A 103 13.89 1.57 -9.18
CA PHE A 103 13.72 1.02 -7.84
C PHE A 103 14.74 -0.06 -7.54
N PRO A 104 15.31 -0.10 -6.30
CA PRO A 104 16.13 -1.22 -5.83
C PRO A 104 15.33 -2.52 -5.71
N ASP A 105 16.04 -3.66 -5.71
CA ASP A 105 15.45 -5.01 -5.67
C ASP A 105 14.67 -5.34 -4.39
N ASN A 106 14.75 -4.51 -3.37
CA ASN A 106 13.99 -4.63 -2.12
C ASN A 106 12.90 -3.57 -1.97
N ALA A 107 12.56 -2.87 -3.06
CA ALA A 107 11.47 -1.90 -3.09
C ALA A 107 10.18 -2.53 -3.62
N TRP A 108 9.14 -2.56 -2.81
CA TRP A 108 7.79 -2.93 -3.18
C TRP A 108 7.01 -1.66 -3.52
N VAL A 109 6.60 -1.53 -4.76
CA VAL A 109 6.12 -0.27 -5.33
C VAL A 109 4.63 -0.32 -5.58
N GLY A 110 3.88 0.59 -4.95
CA GLY A 110 2.42 0.55 -4.99
C GLY A 110 1.74 1.90 -5.19
N THR A 111 0.48 1.84 -5.58
CA THR A 111 -0.37 3.02 -5.71
C THR A 111 -1.72 2.83 -5.02
N SER A 112 -2.24 3.93 -4.44
CA SER A 112 -3.58 3.94 -3.88
C SER A 112 -4.63 4.17 -4.95
N VAL A 113 -5.62 3.27 -4.99
CA VAL A 113 -6.80 3.38 -5.86
C VAL A 113 -8.05 3.28 -4.98
N ASP A 114 -8.52 4.41 -4.50
CA ASP A 114 -9.68 4.57 -3.63
C ASP A 114 -10.98 4.85 -4.40
N THR A 115 -10.86 5.25 -5.67
CA THR A 115 -11.97 5.55 -6.58
C THR A 115 -11.66 5.13 -8.01
N GLN A 116 -12.70 4.91 -8.82
CA GLN A 116 -12.59 4.55 -10.24
C GLN A 116 -11.74 5.54 -11.05
N ALA A 117 -11.81 6.82 -10.71
CA ALA A 117 -11.05 7.87 -11.39
C ALA A 117 -9.52 7.66 -11.32
N ARG A 118 -9.02 6.81 -10.39
CA ARG A 118 -7.58 6.51 -10.25
C ARG A 118 -7.13 5.25 -10.97
N VAL A 119 -8.06 4.39 -11.39
CA VAL A 119 -7.74 3.10 -12.02
C VAL A 119 -6.87 3.32 -13.26
N TYR A 120 -7.32 4.12 -14.19
CA TYR A 120 -6.60 4.38 -15.45
C TYR A 120 -5.17 4.89 -15.22
N ALA A 121 -4.99 5.82 -14.26
CA ALA A 121 -3.67 6.36 -13.96
C ALA A 121 -2.74 5.32 -13.31
N ALA A 122 -3.30 4.39 -12.52
CA ALA A 122 -2.56 3.28 -11.94
C ALA A 122 -2.10 2.31 -13.03
N GLU A 123 -3.01 1.81 -13.88
CA GLU A 123 -2.71 0.88 -14.95
C GLU A 123 -1.64 1.46 -15.89
N LYS A 124 -1.85 2.68 -16.41
CA LYS A 124 -0.90 3.34 -17.32
C LYS A 124 0.49 3.54 -16.74
N ALA A 125 0.60 3.87 -15.46
CA ALA A 125 1.91 4.06 -14.85
C ALA A 125 2.62 2.72 -14.63
N PHE A 126 1.89 1.70 -14.20
CA PHE A 126 2.46 0.39 -13.84
C PHE A 126 2.83 -0.47 -15.05
N GLU A 127 2.37 -0.14 -16.27
CA GLU A 127 2.91 -0.67 -17.52
C GLU A 127 4.42 -0.40 -17.65
N HIS A 128 4.91 0.70 -17.07
CA HIS A 128 6.29 1.18 -17.23
C HIS A 128 7.16 1.01 -15.98
N ILE A 129 6.55 0.80 -14.81
CA ILE A 129 7.28 0.58 -13.56
C ILE A 129 7.91 -0.80 -13.57
N LYS A 130 9.22 -0.85 -13.25
CA LYS A 130 9.97 -2.08 -13.00
C LYS A 130 10.32 -2.14 -11.52
N ALA A 131 9.77 -3.11 -10.83
CA ALA A 131 10.03 -3.37 -9.42
C ALA A 131 9.81 -4.87 -9.13
N PRO A 132 10.45 -5.45 -8.12
CA PRO A 132 10.29 -6.87 -7.77
C PRO A 132 8.87 -7.21 -7.29
N VAL A 133 8.20 -6.25 -6.66
CA VAL A 133 6.79 -6.36 -6.28
C VAL A 133 6.07 -5.08 -6.62
N LYS A 134 4.99 -5.20 -7.40
CA LYS A 134 4.07 -4.13 -7.76
C LYS A 134 2.73 -4.36 -7.08
N TRP A 135 2.19 -3.35 -6.40
CA TRP A 135 1.00 -3.55 -5.59
C TRP A 135 -0.02 -2.43 -5.64
N LEU A 136 -1.27 -2.80 -5.38
CA LEU A 136 -2.40 -1.89 -5.28
C LEU A 136 -2.89 -1.79 -3.85
N SER A 137 -3.20 -0.58 -3.41
CA SER A 137 -3.93 -0.32 -2.17
C SER A 137 -5.30 0.27 -2.50
N CYS A 138 -6.33 -0.57 -2.50
CA CYS A 138 -7.72 -0.16 -2.54
C CYS A 138 -8.22 0.07 -1.10
N GLU A 139 -7.61 1.04 -0.44
CA GLU A 139 -7.85 1.37 0.97
C GLU A 139 -7.87 2.89 1.19
N PRO A 140 -9.07 3.42 1.52
CA PRO A 140 -10.36 2.74 1.55
C PRO A 140 -10.91 2.47 0.15
N LEU A 141 -11.62 1.34 0.00
CA LEU A 141 -12.42 1.05 -1.20
C LEU A 141 -13.75 1.81 -1.11
N LEU A 142 -13.83 2.97 -1.76
CA LEU A 142 -14.97 3.91 -1.61
C LEU A 142 -16.08 3.71 -2.64
N GLU A 143 -15.79 3.00 -3.73
CA GLU A 143 -16.74 2.67 -4.80
C GLU A 143 -16.31 1.38 -5.51
N PRO A 144 -17.17 0.76 -6.34
CA PRO A 144 -16.74 -0.39 -7.15
C PRO A 144 -15.63 0.04 -8.11
N LEU A 145 -14.62 -0.81 -8.29
CA LEU A 145 -13.47 -0.53 -9.14
C LEU A 145 -13.41 -1.52 -10.30
N GLU A 146 -13.33 -0.99 -11.50
CA GLU A 146 -13.21 -1.73 -12.74
C GLU A 146 -11.80 -1.56 -13.30
N PHE A 147 -10.93 -2.56 -13.07
CA PHE A 147 -9.61 -2.67 -13.70
C PHE A 147 -9.73 -3.42 -15.03
N GLU A 148 -8.92 -3.05 -16.02
CA GLU A 148 -8.79 -3.79 -17.27
C GLU A 148 -8.14 -5.15 -17.00
N SER A 149 -7.00 -5.18 -16.26
CA SER A 149 -6.33 -6.39 -15.78
C SER A 149 -5.56 -6.10 -14.49
N LEU A 150 -5.41 -7.13 -13.65
CA LEU A 150 -4.52 -7.11 -12.49
C LEU A 150 -3.19 -7.88 -12.71
N GLU A 151 -2.96 -8.46 -13.89
CA GLU A 151 -1.75 -9.25 -14.21
C GLU A 151 -0.42 -8.52 -14.00
N MET A 152 -0.44 -7.18 -14.06
CA MET A 152 0.75 -6.38 -13.80
C MET A 152 1.04 -6.16 -12.31
N PHE A 153 0.18 -6.63 -11.41
CA PHE A 153 0.31 -6.45 -9.98
C PHE A 153 0.48 -7.78 -9.26
N ASP A 154 1.41 -7.83 -8.33
CA ASP A 154 1.72 -9.01 -7.52
C ASP A 154 0.88 -9.06 -6.24
N TRP A 155 0.35 -7.91 -5.79
CA TRP A 155 -0.33 -7.81 -4.49
C TRP A 155 -1.44 -6.77 -4.49
N LEU A 156 -2.61 -7.17 -3.99
CA LEU A 156 -3.80 -6.35 -3.83
C LEU A 156 -4.15 -6.24 -2.34
N VAL A 157 -4.09 -5.03 -1.81
CA VAL A 157 -4.49 -4.71 -0.44
C VAL A 157 -5.87 -4.07 -0.44
N LEU A 158 -6.82 -4.69 0.25
CA LEU A 158 -8.19 -4.23 0.37
C LEU A 158 -8.49 -3.73 1.79
N GLY A 159 -9.21 -2.63 1.90
CA GLY A 159 -9.61 -2.08 3.19
C GLY A 159 -10.81 -1.15 3.12
N GLY A 160 -11.51 -1.04 4.24
CA GLY A 160 -12.54 -0.02 4.47
C GLY A 160 -11.94 1.28 5.00
N ALA A 161 -12.78 2.29 5.18
CA ALA A 161 -12.37 3.50 5.88
C ALA A 161 -12.55 3.31 7.40
N SER A 162 -11.48 3.54 8.15
CA SER A 162 -11.59 3.71 9.59
C SER A 162 -12.16 5.10 9.91
N SER A 163 -12.83 5.24 11.06
CA SER A 163 -13.31 6.55 11.50
C SER A 163 -12.16 7.53 11.67
N SER A 164 -12.35 8.75 11.23
CA SER A 164 -11.43 9.87 11.37
C SER A 164 -12.17 11.10 11.90
N THR A 165 -11.47 12.22 12.10
CA THR A 165 -12.11 13.50 12.49
C THR A 165 -13.09 14.03 11.42
N GLN A 166 -12.97 13.59 10.17
CA GLN A 166 -13.77 14.09 9.04
C GLN A 166 -14.60 13.01 8.34
N THR A 167 -14.37 11.74 8.63
CA THR A 167 -15.01 10.63 7.92
C THR A 167 -15.48 9.57 8.92
N PRO A 168 -16.73 9.13 8.86
CA PRO A 168 -17.19 7.97 9.61
C PRO A 168 -16.53 6.69 9.10
N GLU A 169 -16.61 5.63 9.90
CA GLU A 169 -16.24 4.29 9.44
C GLU A 169 -17.11 3.90 8.25
N PHE A 170 -16.47 3.28 7.25
CA PHE A 170 -17.16 2.74 6.08
C PHE A 170 -16.57 1.37 5.73
N LYS A 171 -17.44 0.38 5.66
CA LYS A 171 -17.11 -0.95 5.13
C LYS A 171 -17.70 -1.08 3.74
N PRO A 172 -16.88 -1.35 2.72
CA PRO A 172 -17.38 -1.53 1.36
C PRO A 172 -18.31 -2.75 1.29
N PRO A 173 -19.35 -2.72 0.41
CA PRO A 173 -20.19 -3.86 0.15
C PRO A 173 -19.38 -5.09 -0.26
N ARG A 174 -19.77 -6.27 0.21
CA ARG A 174 -19.08 -7.54 -0.12
C ARG A 174 -19.00 -7.82 -1.61
N ALA A 175 -19.96 -7.36 -2.40
CA ALA A 175 -19.95 -7.51 -3.85
C ALA A 175 -18.69 -6.86 -4.47
N TRP A 176 -18.35 -5.63 -4.06
CA TRP A 176 -17.18 -4.92 -4.57
C TRP A 176 -15.86 -5.61 -4.22
N ILE A 177 -15.79 -6.16 -3.01
CA ILE A 177 -14.61 -6.92 -2.56
C ILE A 177 -14.49 -8.19 -3.40
N ARG A 178 -15.59 -8.95 -3.56
CA ARG A 178 -15.60 -10.18 -4.33
C ARG A 178 -15.21 -9.99 -5.79
N ASP A 179 -15.67 -8.90 -6.40
CA ASP A 179 -15.32 -8.60 -7.80
C ASP A 179 -13.80 -8.40 -7.95
N LEU A 180 -13.17 -7.72 -6.99
CA LEU A 180 -11.72 -7.55 -6.97
C LEU A 180 -10.97 -8.84 -6.59
N GLU A 181 -11.51 -9.64 -5.67
CA GLU A 181 -10.96 -10.96 -5.33
C GLU A 181 -10.95 -11.90 -6.53
N ASN A 182 -12.04 -11.93 -7.31
CA ASN A 182 -12.12 -12.74 -8.52
C ASN A 182 -11.10 -12.29 -9.57
N LYS A 183 -11.00 -10.98 -9.83
CA LYS A 183 -9.99 -10.42 -10.75
C LYS A 183 -8.56 -10.72 -10.29
N ALA A 184 -8.28 -10.65 -8.99
CA ALA A 184 -6.99 -10.98 -8.43
C ALA A 184 -6.66 -12.46 -8.57
N ALA A 185 -7.64 -13.34 -8.40
CA ALA A 185 -7.49 -14.78 -8.62
C ALA A 185 -7.16 -15.10 -10.07
N ASP A 186 -7.88 -14.50 -11.01
CA ASP A 186 -7.66 -14.68 -12.46
C ASP A 186 -6.25 -14.20 -12.88
N ALA A 187 -5.71 -13.21 -12.19
CA ALA A 187 -4.40 -12.61 -12.42
C ALA A 187 -3.27 -13.21 -11.57
N GLU A 188 -3.54 -14.22 -10.74
CA GLU A 188 -2.59 -14.78 -9.75
C GLU A 188 -2.04 -13.73 -8.77
N CYS A 189 -2.74 -12.60 -8.60
CA CYS A 189 -2.38 -11.51 -7.72
C CYS A 189 -2.75 -11.85 -6.27
N GLN A 190 -1.80 -11.78 -5.35
CA GLN A 190 -2.05 -12.13 -3.95
C GLN A 190 -2.87 -11.07 -3.24
N ILE A 191 -3.68 -11.49 -2.25
CA ILE A 191 -4.66 -10.61 -1.59
C ILE A 191 -4.32 -10.46 -0.11
N TYR A 192 -4.44 -9.22 0.35
CA TYR A 192 -4.38 -8.88 1.75
C TYR A 192 -5.61 -8.06 2.15
N GLU A 193 -6.47 -8.63 2.97
CA GLU A 193 -7.60 -7.92 3.56
C GLU A 193 -7.23 -7.32 4.91
N LYS A 194 -7.47 -6.03 5.06
CA LYS A 194 -7.30 -5.32 6.33
C LYS A 194 -8.34 -5.76 7.37
N THR A 195 -8.00 -5.65 8.66
CA THR A 195 -8.86 -6.04 9.79
C THR A 195 -10.18 -5.29 9.85
N ASN A 196 -10.26 -4.12 9.21
CA ASN A 196 -11.49 -3.34 9.12
C ASN A 196 -12.47 -3.82 8.02
N LEU A 197 -12.18 -4.97 7.39
CA LEU A 197 -13.10 -5.70 6.51
C LEU A 197 -13.71 -6.91 7.23
N PHE A 198 -13.34 -8.12 6.82
CA PHE A 198 -14.00 -9.37 7.22
C PHE A 198 -13.02 -10.44 7.73
N GLU A 199 -11.81 -10.06 8.07
CA GLU A 199 -10.75 -10.93 8.64
C GLU A 199 -10.50 -12.22 7.87
N ARG A 200 -10.08 -12.13 6.59
CA ARG A 200 -9.94 -13.33 5.79
C ARG A 200 -8.52 -13.61 5.36
N GLN A 201 -8.18 -13.11 4.22
CA GLN A 201 -6.95 -13.47 3.55
C GLN A 201 -5.86 -12.45 3.85
N ARG A 202 -4.66 -12.93 4.18
CA ARG A 202 -3.52 -12.08 4.48
C ARG A 202 -2.27 -12.65 3.83
N ASP A 203 -2.30 -12.70 2.51
CA ASP A 203 -1.18 -13.20 1.75
C ASP A 203 -0.17 -12.09 1.46
N TYR A 204 1.08 -12.50 1.36
CA TYR A 204 2.18 -11.65 0.96
C TYR A 204 2.87 -12.24 -0.26
N PRO A 205 3.37 -11.42 -1.21
CA PRO A 205 4.15 -11.89 -2.34
C PRO A 205 5.29 -12.80 -1.92
N GLY A 206 5.42 -13.95 -2.61
CA GLY A 206 6.45 -14.95 -2.33
C GLY A 206 6.19 -15.88 -1.14
N GLN A 207 5.00 -15.81 -0.53
CA GLN A 207 4.57 -16.75 0.51
C GLN A 207 3.39 -17.62 0.06
N PRO A 208 3.20 -18.81 0.66
CA PRO A 208 2.01 -19.61 0.41
C PRO A 208 0.73 -18.84 0.80
N SER A 209 -0.34 -19.00 0.00
CA SER A 209 -1.63 -18.38 0.30
C SER A 209 -2.21 -18.89 1.61
N THR A 210 -2.83 -17.99 2.38
CA THR A 210 -3.59 -18.30 3.60
C THR A 210 -5.03 -18.74 3.30
N ALA A 211 -5.43 -18.76 2.02
CA ALA A 211 -6.74 -19.28 1.61
C ALA A 211 -6.93 -20.74 2.08
N PRO A 212 -8.16 -21.15 2.47
CA PRO A 212 -8.44 -22.50 2.93
C PRO A 212 -7.98 -23.56 1.90
N ALA A 213 -7.21 -24.56 2.35
CA ALA A 213 -6.77 -25.64 1.49
C ALA A 213 -7.98 -26.42 0.92
N GLY A 214 -7.97 -26.70 -0.39
CA GLY A 214 -9.00 -27.47 -1.06
C GLY A 214 -10.22 -26.70 -1.54
N ALA A 215 -10.31 -25.39 -1.34
CA ALA A 215 -11.29 -24.59 -2.04
C ALA A 215 -10.95 -24.56 -3.54
N PRO A 216 -11.89 -24.84 -4.47
CA PRO A 216 -11.71 -24.49 -5.87
C PRO A 216 -11.29 -23.03 -6.00
N ASP A 217 -10.47 -22.69 -7.00
CA ASP A 217 -9.94 -21.33 -7.11
C ASP A 217 -11.04 -20.25 -7.02
N ALA A 218 -12.22 -20.49 -7.60
CA ALA A 218 -13.40 -19.66 -7.45
C ALA A 218 -13.98 -19.61 -6.01
N LEU A 219 -13.74 -20.64 -5.17
CA LEU A 219 -14.28 -20.72 -3.80
C LEU A 219 -13.29 -20.22 -2.73
N ARG A 220 -12.01 -20.09 -3.06
CA ARG A 220 -11.02 -19.52 -2.15
C ARG A 220 -11.39 -18.09 -1.76
N TYR A 221 -12.05 -17.39 -2.67
CA TYR A 221 -12.46 -15.99 -2.53
C TYR A 221 -13.94 -15.81 -2.19
N LEU A 222 -14.72 -16.91 -2.09
CA LEU A 222 -16.10 -16.81 -1.63
C LEU A 222 -16.17 -16.52 -0.13
N PRO A 223 -17.05 -15.59 0.32
CA PRO A 223 -17.30 -15.41 1.73
C PRO A 223 -17.81 -16.70 2.37
N SER A 224 -17.25 -17.13 3.51
CA SER A 224 -17.94 -18.09 4.37
C SER A 224 -19.33 -17.52 4.64
N GLN A 225 -20.36 -18.27 4.30
CA GLN A 225 -21.72 -17.94 4.71
C GLN A 225 -21.72 -17.94 6.25
N GLY A 226 -21.76 -16.76 6.84
CA GLY A 226 -21.95 -16.62 8.27
C GLY A 226 -23.34 -17.16 8.61
N ALA A 227 -23.39 -18.06 9.56
CA ALA A 227 -24.61 -18.41 10.27
C ALA A 227 -25.11 -17.21 11.06
#